data_c69e90598cf09c1154cd94aa14247c18
#
_entry.id   c69e90598cf09c1154cd94aa14247c18
#
_cell.length_a   1.000
_cell.length_b   1.000
_cell.length_c   1.000
_cell.angle_alpha   90.00
_cell.angle_beta   90.00
_cell.angle_gamma   90.00
#
_symmetry.space_group_name_H-M   'P 1'
#
loop_
_entity.id
_entity.type
_entity.pdbx_description
1 polymer ?
#
loop_
_entity_poly.entity_id
_entity_poly.type
_entity_poly.pdbx_seq_one_letter_code
_entity_poly.pdbx_strand_id
1 'polypeptide(L)'
;MHLFYTPDLELNKGEYYSLNKEESTHCIKVLRLREKDTICLTNGKGRFVFAEISDANLKSCSFLVNEVKDEYEKRNYCIHIAVAPTQNMNRMEWFVEKAVEMGVDKISFFVGEHSERTIIKRERIEKIMVSALKQSLKSYMPQLDEKANFYDLVKNAKKLHVKINYICL
;
A
#
# COMPACT_ATOMS: atom_id res chain seq x y z
N MET A 1 -10.94 2.24 13.52
CA MET A 1 -10.53 3.25 12.52
C MET A 1 -10.38 2.52 11.18
N HIS A 2 -10.93 3.06 10.10
CA HIS A 2 -10.90 2.42 8.77
C HIS A 2 -10.16 3.32 7.80
N LEU A 3 -9.21 2.74 7.04
CA LEU A 3 -8.38 3.46 6.08
C LEU A 3 -8.87 3.18 4.64
N PHE A 4 -9.03 4.24 3.87
CA PHE A 4 -9.32 4.20 2.44
C PHE A 4 -8.08 4.62 1.64
N TYR A 5 -7.82 3.93 0.54
CA TYR A 5 -6.70 4.24 -0.35
C TYR A 5 -7.18 5.01 -1.57
N THR A 6 -6.69 6.22 -1.73
CA THR A 6 -7.04 7.14 -2.81
C THR A 6 -5.76 7.73 -3.39
N PRO A 7 -5.20 7.16 -4.47
CA PRO A 7 -3.88 7.54 -5.02
C PRO A 7 -3.73 9.02 -5.35
N ASP A 8 -4.83 9.66 -5.80
CA ASP A 8 -4.87 11.07 -6.23
C ASP A 8 -5.43 12.00 -5.15
N LEU A 9 -5.19 11.65 -3.89
CA LEU A 9 -5.71 12.39 -2.74
C LEU A 9 -5.01 13.75 -2.59
N GLU A 10 -5.71 14.82 -2.94
CA GLU A 10 -5.26 16.23 -2.80
C GLU A 10 -6.30 17.05 -2.01
N LEU A 11 -6.60 16.60 -0.80
CA LEU A 11 -7.57 17.26 0.06
C LEU A 11 -6.89 18.13 1.12
N ASN A 12 -7.54 19.24 1.45
CA ASN A 12 -7.13 20.14 2.52
C ASN A 12 -8.16 20.12 3.66
N LYS A 13 -7.73 20.57 4.83
CA LYS A 13 -8.62 20.69 5.99
C LYS A 13 -9.82 21.60 5.67
N GLY A 14 -11.00 21.12 6.04
CA GLY A 14 -12.27 21.82 5.81
C GLY A 14 -12.94 21.52 4.46
N GLU A 15 -12.29 20.77 3.59
CA GLU A 15 -12.87 20.35 2.32
C GLU A 15 -13.81 19.15 2.50
N TYR A 16 -14.82 19.07 1.63
CA TYR A 16 -15.69 17.92 1.49
C TYR A 16 -15.23 17.07 0.33
N TYR A 17 -15.32 15.77 0.51
CA TYR A 17 -15.03 14.80 -0.53
C TYR A 17 -16.06 13.67 -0.49
N SER A 18 -16.24 13.00 -1.63
CA SER A 18 -17.15 11.87 -1.73
C SER A 18 -16.43 10.64 -2.27
N LEU A 19 -16.63 9.52 -1.62
CA LEU A 19 -16.15 8.23 -2.11
C LEU A 19 -16.89 7.82 -3.39
N ASN A 20 -16.23 7.05 -4.23
CA ASN A 20 -16.89 6.42 -5.37
C ASN A 20 -17.94 5.40 -4.88
N LYS A 21 -18.77 4.90 -5.80
CA LYS A 21 -19.89 4.00 -5.47
C LYS A 21 -19.44 2.71 -4.79
N GLU A 22 -18.31 2.13 -5.20
CA GLU A 22 -17.79 0.87 -4.65
C GLU A 22 -17.33 1.07 -3.21
N GLU A 23 -16.48 2.06 -2.96
CA GLU A 23 -15.99 2.40 -1.61
C GLU A 23 -17.13 2.91 -0.70
N SER A 24 -18.11 3.66 -1.23
CA SER A 24 -19.28 4.07 -0.47
C SER A 24 -20.12 2.87 -0.02
N THR A 25 -20.35 1.91 -0.93
CA THR A 25 -21.06 0.68 -0.60
C THR A 25 -20.29 -0.13 0.45
N HIS A 26 -18.97 -0.24 0.31
CA HIS A 26 -18.11 -0.91 1.28
C HIS A 26 -18.17 -0.21 2.65
N CYS A 27 -18.03 1.11 2.68
CA CYS A 27 -18.11 1.94 3.88
C CYS A 27 -19.42 1.69 4.66
N ILE A 28 -20.56 1.77 3.99
CA ILE A 28 -21.86 1.74 4.65
C ILE A 28 -22.40 0.33 4.87
N LYS A 29 -22.30 -0.58 3.89
CA LYS A 29 -22.85 -1.93 4.01
C LYS A 29 -21.93 -2.91 4.72
N VAL A 30 -20.63 -2.86 4.45
CA VAL A 30 -19.67 -3.84 4.97
C VAL A 30 -19.13 -3.37 6.31
N LEU A 31 -18.59 -2.15 6.37
CA LEU A 31 -18.05 -1.57 7.59
C LEU A 31 -19.13 -1.01 8.52
N ARG A 32 -20.37 -0.83 8.03
CA ARG A 32 -21.52 -0.33 8.77
C ARG A 32 -21.30 1.03 9.43
N LEU A 33 -20.48 1.86 8.80
CA LEU A 33 -20.20 3.21 9.27
C LEU A 33 -21.43 4.13 9.05
N ARG A 34 -21.51 5.14 9.89
CA ARG A 34 -22.62 6.10 9.93
C ARG A 34 -22.08 7.53 9.91
N GLU A 35 -22.98 8.49 9.78
CA GLU A 35 -22.65 9.91 9.98
C GLU A 35 -21.96 10.11 11.33
N LYS A 36 -20.96 10.99 11.37
CA LYS A 36 -20.07 11.30 12.50
C LYS A 36 -19.03 10.23 12.82
N ASP A 37 -19.04 9.08 12.13
CA ASP A 37 -17.94 8.13 12.27
C ASP A 37 -16.66 8.68 11.62
N THR A 38 -15.53 8.42 12.26
CA THR A 38 -14.22 8.84 11.76
C THR A 38 -13.64 7.80 10.82
N ILE A 39 -13.16 8.27 9.67
CA ILE A 39 -12.43 7.51 8.69
C ILE A 39 -11.07 8.12 8.42
N CYS A 40 -10.18 7.35 7.83
CA CYS A 40 -8.88 7.83 7.35
C CYS A 40 -8.73 7.57 5.86
N LEU A 41 -7.95 8.43 5.19
CA LEU A 41 -7.58 8.25 3.80
C LEU A 41 -6.08 8.43 3.64
N THR A 42 -5.49 7.74 2.66
CA THR A 42 -4.10 7.92 2.27
C THR A 42 -3.92 7.84 0.76
N ASN A 43 -2.92 8.57 0.25
CA ASN A 43 -2.48 8.44 -1.14
C ASN A 43 -1.37 7.39 -1.33
N GLY A 44 -0.91 6.76 -0.24
CA GLY A 44 0.22 5.83 -0.28
C GLY A 44 1.59 6.48 -0.49
N LYS A 45 1.67 7.81 -0.42
CA LYS A 45 2.90 8.60 -0.60
C LYS A 45 3.23 9.44 0.64
N GLY A 46 2.64 9.08 1.80
CA GLY A 46 2.86 9.76 3.08
C GLY A 46 1.81 10.80 3.43
N ARG A 47 0.84 11.10 2.55
CA ARG A 47 -0.29 11.94 2.92
C ARG A 47 -1.35 11.11 3.62
N PHE A 48 -1.75 11.55 4.80
CA PHE A 48 -2.73 10.88 5.65
C PHE A 48 -3.78 11.88 6.11
N VAL A 49 -5.04 11.57 5.85
CA VAL A 49 -6.18 12.45 6.10
C VAL A 49 -7.10 11.82 7.12
N PHE A 50 -7.48 12.58 8.14
CA PHE A 50 -8.52 12.23 9.10
C PHE A 50 -9.79 12.98 8.73
N ALA A 51 -10.90 12.25 8.60
CA ALA A 51 -12.15 12.81 8.15
C ALA A 51 -13.34 12.22 8.93
N GLU A 52 -14.45 12.94 8.94
CA GLU A 52 -15.71 12.54 9.56
C GLU A 52 -16.78 12.41 8.50
N ILE A 53 -17.54 11.32 8.52
CA ILE A 53 -18.64 11.09 7.58
C ILE A 53 -19.74 12.13 7.81
N SER A 54 -20.02 12.93 6.78
CA SER A 54 -21.06 13.96 6.78
C SER A 54 -22.38 13.49 6.15
N ASP A 55 -22.33 12.53 5.21
CA ASP A 55 -23.49 11.90 4.58
C ASP A 55 -23.20 10.42 4.30
N ALA A 56 -23.92 9.53 4.95
CA ALA A 56 -23.77 8.08 4.83
C ALA A 56 -24.57 7.51 3.65
N ASN A 57 -24.39 8.07 2.46
CA ASN A 57 -25.08 7.63 1.25
C ASN A 57 -24.38 6.43 0.60
N LEU A 58 -25.15 5.38 0.27
CA LEU A 58 -24.63 4.15 -0.36
C LEU A 58 -23.99 4.34 -1.74
N LYS A 59 -24.36 5.38 -2.45
CA LYS A 59 -23.84 5.65 -3.80
C LYS A 59 -22.70 6.66 -3.81
N SER A 60 -22.67 7.55 -2.81
CA SER A 60 -21.72 8.66 -2.72
C SER A 60 -21.60 9.08 -1.26
N CYS A 61 -20.90 8.29 -0.44
CA CYS A 61 -20.63 8.61 0.95
C CYS A 61 -19.69 9.83 1.00
N SER A 62 -20.15 10.89 1.64
CA SER A 62 -19.39 12.14 1.77
C SER A 62 -18.81 12.31 3.16
N PHE A 63 -17.68 13.00 3.24
CA PHE A 63 -17.01 13.29 4.50
C PHE A 63 -16.37 14.67 4.50
N LEU A 64 -16.19 15.22 5.69
CA LEU A 64 -15.50 16.46 5.96
C LEU A 64 -14.08 16.16 6.44
N VAL A 65 -13.08 16.79 5.83
CA VAL A 65 -11.68 16.68 6.22
C VAL A 65 -11.41 17.48 7.48
N ASN A 66 -11.06 16.78 8.56
CA ASN A 66 -10.74 17.40 9.86
C ASN A 66 -9.25 17.75 10.01
N GLU A 67 -8.38 16.87 9.53
CA GLU A 67 -6.92 17.04 9.65
C GLU A 67 -6.21 16.38 8.46
N VAL A 68 -5.13 17.01 8.01
CA VAL A 68 -4.22 16.46 6.98
C VAL A 68 -2.82 16.42 7.55
N LYS A 69 -2.14 15.30 7.41
CA LYS A 69 -0.73 15.11 7.77
C LYS A 69 0.04 14.69 6.54
N ASP A 70 1.02 15.49 6.14
CA ASP A 70 2.00 15.11 5.15
C ASP A 70 3.19 14.42 5.83
N GLU A 71 3.87 13.56 5.09
CA GLU A 71 4.99 12.75 5.59
C GLU A 71 4.66 11.97 6.87
N TYR A 72 3.39 11.54 7.00
CA TYR A 72 2.90 10.82 8.17
C TYR A 72 3.64 9.49 8.36
N GLU A 73 4.22 9.29 9.54
CA GLU A 73 5.08 8.14 9.88
C GLU A 73 6.30 7.95 8.95
N LYS A 74 6.82 9.04 8.36
CA LYS A 74 8.04 8.99 7.55
C LYS A 74 9.22 8.50 8.38
N ARG A 75 9.95 7.56 7.79
CA ARG A 75 11.17 6.99 8.41
C ARG A 75 12.41 7.58 7.75
N ASN A 76 13.53 7.55 8.46
CA ASN A 76 14.84 7.99 7.98
C ASN A 76 15.67 6.87 7.33
N TYR A 77 15.07 5.72 7.10
CA TYR A 77 15.67 4.56 6.44
C TYR A 77 14.71 3.98 5.39
N CYS A 78 15.26 3.22 4.47
CA CYS A 78 14.51 2.54 3.42
C CYS A 78 14.82 1.04 3.47
N ILE A 79 13.77 0.23 3.46
CA ILE A 79 13.87 -1.24 3.41
C ILE A 79 13.47 -1.70 2.00
N HIS A 80 14.43 -2.27 1.28
CA HIS A 80 14.19 -2.90 -0.01
C HIS A 80 14.37 -4.42 0.11
N ILE A 81 13.34 -5.18 -0.22
CA ILE A 81 13.38 -6.65 -0.25
C ILE A 81 13.31 -7.13 -1.69
N ALA A 82 14.29 -7.93 -2.06
CA ALA A 82 14.29 -8.65 -3.33
C ALA A 82 14.05 -10.13 -3.08
N VAL A 83 13.13 -10.74 -3.81
CA VAL A 83 12.72 -12.13 -3.59
C VAL A 83 12.48 -12.86 -4.90
N ALA A 84 12.93 -14.12 -4.98
CA ALA A 84 12.59 -15.01 -6.08
C ALA A 84 11.19 -15.60 -5.85
N PRO A 85 10.29 -15.58 -6.85
CA PRO A 85 8.96 -16.14 -6.71
C PRO A 85 9.02 -17.64 -6.50
N THR A 86 8.31 -18.14 -5.49
CA THR A 86 8.14 -19.58 -5.26
C THR A 86 7.02 -20.14 -6.13
N GLN A 87 6.96 -21.47 -6.30
CA GLN A 87 5.85 -22.15 -7.00
C GLN A 87 4.50 -21.83 -6.35
N ASN A 88 4.45 -21.78 -5.02
CA ASN A 88 3.24 -21.53 -4.28
C ASN A 88 2.96 -20.04 -4.17
N MET A 89 2.06 -19.52 -5.02
CA MET A 89 1.68 -18.11 -5.02
C MET A 89 1.05 -17.64 -3.70
N ASN A 90 0.37 -18.51 -2.96
CA ASN A 90 -0.20 -18.10 -1.67
C ASN A 90 0.88 -17.69 -0.66
N ARG A 91 2.07 -18.34 -0.71
CA ARG A 91 3.22 -17.93 0.11
C ARG A 91 3.76 -16.57 -0.31
N MET A 92 3.78 -16.29 -1.62
CA MET A 92 4.21 -14.98 -2.13
C MET A 92 3.22 -13.88 -1.76
N GLU A 93 1.93 -14.17 -1.84
CA GLU A 93 0.87 -13.25 -1.44
C GLU A 93 0.95 -12.92 0.06
N TRP A 94 1.12 -13.94 0.88
CA TRP A 94 1.35 -13.79 2.32
C TRP A 94 2.62 -12.98 2.61
N PHE A 95 3.72 -13.25 1.90
CA PHE A 95 4.97 -12.49 2.03
C PHE A 95 4.73 -11.00 1.72
N VAL A 96 4.06 -10.69 0.60
CA VAL A 96 3.76 -9.30 0.21
C VAL A 96 2.89 -8.62 1.25
N GLU A 97 1.84 -9.28 1.73
CA GLU A 97 0.98 -8.78 2.79
C GLU A 97 1.80 -8.39 4.02
N LYS A 98 2.64 -9.29 4.53
CA LYS A 98 3.46 -9.03 5.71
C LYS A 98 4.55 -7.98 5.46
N ALA A 99 5.13 -7.93 4.27
CA ALA A 99 6.09 -6.90 3.91
C ALA A 99 5.46 -5.48 3.96
N VAL A 100 4.24 -5.34 3.47
CA VAL A 100 3.49 -4.07 3.56
C VAL A 100 3.16 -3.72 5.01
N GLU A 101 2.64 -4.68 5.80
CA GLU A 101 2.32 -4.48 7.22
C GLU A 101 3.56 -4.05 8.03
N MET A 102 4.72 -4.62 7.75
CA MET A 102 6.00 -4.27 8.37
C MET A 102 6.57 -2.93 7.87
N GLY A 103 5.99 -2.39 6.81
CA GLY A 103 6.38 -1.10 6.24
C GLY A 103 7.64 -1.21 5.38
N VAL A 104 7.80 -2.26 4.59
CA VAL A 104 8.83 -2.33 3.54
C VAL A 104 8.57 -1.23 2.52
N ASP A 105 9.62 -0.55 2.05
CA ASP A 105 9.48 0.57 1.12
C ASP A 105 9.52 0.13 -0.34
N LYS A 106 10.18 -1.01 -0.60
CA LYS A 106 10.36 -1.50 -1.96
C LYS A 106 10.40 -3.02 -2.01
N ILE A 107 9.68 -3.59 -2.97
CA ILE A 107 9.66 -5.03 -3.26
C ILE A 107 10.08 -5.24 -4.70
N SER A 108 11.10 -6.05 -4.95
CA SER A 108 11.53 -6.45 -6.28
C SER A 108 11.46 -7.97 -6.43
N PHE A 109 10.77 -8.41 -7.46
CA PHE A 109 10.82 -9.82 -7.84
C PHE A 109 11.95 -10.04 -8.84
N PHE A 110 12.75 -11.09 -8.62
CA PHE A 110 13.80 -11.45 -9.57
C PHE A 110 13.69 -12.91 -10.00
N VAL A 111 14.27 -13.21 -11.16
CA VAL A 111 14.40 -14.59 -11.66
C VAL A 111 15.85 -14.98 -11.54
N GLY A 112 16.11 -16.05 -10.80
CA GLY A 112 17.39 -16.75 -10.74
C GLY A 112 17.45 -17.88 -11.73
N GLU A 113 18.61 -18.51 -11.89
CA GLU A 113 18.84 -19.65 -12.81
C GLU A 113 17.94 -20.85 -12.50
N HIS A 114 17.58 -21.02 -11.21
CA HIS A 114 16.74 -22.12 -10.73
C HIS A 114 15.31 -21.65 -10.38
N SER A 115 14.89 -20.49 -10.86
CA SER A 115 13.53 -19.99 -10.58
C SER A 115 12.51 -20.83 -11.34
N GLU A 116 11.73 -21.60 -10.62
CA GLU A 116 10.67 -22.45 -11.16
C GLU A 116 9.49 -21.64 -11.71
N ARG A 117 9.29 -20.42 -11.20
CA ARG A 117 8.22 -19.53 -11.65
C ARG A 117 8.76 -18.22 -12.18
N THR A 118 8.31 -17.90 -13.38
CA THR A 118 8.73 -16.66 -14.09
C THR A 118 7.59 -15.65 -14.25
N ILE A 119 6.34 -16.01 -13.96
CA ILE A 119 5.17 -15.16 -14.17
C ILE A 119 4.54 -14.79 -12.84
N ILE A 120 4.49 -13.48 -12.57
CA ILE A 120 3.77 -12.88 -11.45
C ILE A 120 2.67 -11.99 -12.03
N LYS A 121 1.44 -12.21 -11.58
CA LYS A 121 0.32 -11.33 -11.93
C LYS A 121 0.40 -10.06 -11.10
N ARG A 122 1.00 -9.00 -11.66
CA ARG A 122 1.23 -7.71 -11.00
C ARG A 122 -0.04 -7.15 -10.36
N GLU A 123 -1.13 -7.12 -11.11
CA GLU A 123 -2.42 -6.60 -10.61
C GLU A 123 -2.91 -7.31 -9.33
N ARG A 124 -2.65 -8.62 -9.22
CA ARG A 124 -3.01 -9.38 -8.03
C ARG A 124 -2.16 -8.99 -6.82
N ILE A 125 -0.86 -8.80 -7.03
CA ILE A 125 0.06 -8.34 -5.99
C ILE A 125 -0.33 -6.94 -5.51
N GLU A 126 -0.61 -6.02 -6.43
CA GLU A 126 -1.03 -4.65 -6.11
C GLU A 126 -2.34 -4.62 -5.29
N LYS A 127 -3.30 -5.48 -5.60
CA LYS A 127 -4.54 -5.62 -4.79
C LYS A 127 -4.24 -6.08 -3.36
N ILE A 128 -3.30 -7.01 -3.18
CA ILE A 128 -2.87 -7.47 -1.86
C ILE A 128 -2.18 -6.34 -1.10
N MET A 129 -1.29 -5.60 -1.78
CA MET A 129 -0.61 -4.45 -1.18
C MET A 129 -1.60 -3.40 -0.69
N VAL A 130 -2.61 -3.05 -1.50
CA VAL A 130 -3.67 -2.11 -1.11
C VAL A 130 -4.45 -2.62 0.10
N SER A 131 -4.82 -3.91 0.10
CA SER A 131 -5.53 -4.52 1.23
C SER A 131 -4.70 -4.47 2.52
N ALA A 132 -3.43 -4.85 2.44
CA ALA A 132 -2.51 -4.85 3.58
C ALA A 132 -2.24 -3.42 4.09
N LEU A 133 -2.07 -2.45 3.20
CA LEU A 133 -1.93 -1.03 3.54
C LEU A 133 -3.14 -0.52 4.32
N LYS A 134 -4.35 -0.81 3.83
CA LYS A 134 -5.61 -0.42 4.49
C LYS A 134 -5.73 -1.06 5.88
N GLN A 135 -5.42 -2.36 6.00
CA GLN A 135 -5.52 -3.10 7.26
C GLN A 135 -4.49 -2.63 8.29
N SER A 136 -3.27 -2.36 7.87
CA SER A 136 -2.16 -1.95 8.76
C SER A 136 -2.07 -0.44 8.99
N LEU A 137 -3.01 0.33 8.44
CA LEU A 137 -3.09 1.80 8.56
C LEU A 137 -1.81 2.52 8.12
N LYS A 138 -1.14 2.00 7.09
CA LYS A 138 0.11 2.59 6.58
C LYS A 138 -0.16 3.78 5.64
N SER A 139 0.69 4.80 5.73
CA SER A 139 0.64 5.97 4.86
C SER A 139 1.51 5.85 3.61
N TYR A 140 2.43 4.86 3.58
CA TYR A 140 3.32 4.61 2.45
C TYR A 140 3.06 3.25 1.82
N MET A 141 2.75 3.27 0.52
CA MET A 141 2.65 2.07 -0.31
C MET A 141 4.05 1.67 -0.78
N PRO A 142 4.49 0.42 -0.58
CA PRO A 142 5.75 -0.02 -1.16
C PRO A 142 5.80 0.15 -2.67
N GLN A 143 6.96 0.52 -3.19
CA GLN A 143 7.20 0.47 -4.63
C GLN A 143 7.34 -0.99 -5.06
N LEU A 144 6.55 -1.39 -6.07
CA LEU A 144 6.69 -2.70 -6.71
C LEU A 144 7.47 -2.53 -8.01
N ASP A 145 8.70 -3.05 -8.04
CA ASP A 145 9.51 -3.01 -9.24
C ASP A 145 9.03 -3.98 -10.32
N GLU A 146 9.41 -3.69 -11.54
CA GLU A 146 9.34 -4.67 -12.61
C GLU A 146 10.29 -5.84 -12.32
N LYS A 147 9.98 -6.98 -12.91
CA LYS A 147 10.80 -8.18 -12.78
C LYS A 147 12.19 -7.93 -13.38
N ALA A 148 13.23 -8.15 -12.58
CA ALA A 148 14.61 -8.01 -13.00
C ALA A 148 15.34 -9.37 -12.97
N ASN A 149 16.49 -9.47 -13.62
CA ASN A 149 17.41 -10.56 -13.34
C ASN A 149 18.23 -10.26 -12.06
N PHE A 150 18.72 -11.31 -11.43
CA PHE A 150 19.46 -11.18 -10.18
C PHE A 150 20.71 -10.30 -10.30
N TYR A 151 21.46 -10.45 -11.40
CA TYR A 151 22.69 -9.70 -11.63
C TYR A 151 22.44 -8.18 -11.70
N ASP A 152 21.44 -7.76 -12.47
CA ASP A 152 21.07 -6.35 -12.60
C ASP A 152 20.59 -5.78 -11.26
N LEU A 153 19.87 -6.56 -10.48
CA LEU A 153 19.39 -6.16 -9.18
C LEU A 153 20.57 -5.89 -8.22
N VAL A 154 21.54 -6.80 -8.13
CA VAL A 154 22.76 -6.64 -7.32
C VAL A 154 23.61 -5.47 -7.80
N LYS A 155 23.78 -5.30 -9.13
CA LYS A 155 24.53 -4.19 -9.71
C LYS A 155 23.89 -2.84 -9.38
N ASN A 156 22.57 -2.76 -9.42
CA ASN A 156 21.83 -1.54 -9.09
C ASN A 156 21.86 -1.26 -7.58
N ALA A 157 21.77 -2.28 -6.72
CA ALA A 157 21.87 -2.14 -5.28
C ALA A 157 23.22 -1.55 -4.84
N LYS A 158 24.33 -1.94 -5.47
CA LYS A 158 25.67 -1.38 -5.20
C LYS A 158 25.78 0.12 -5.49
N LYS A 159 24.96 0.67 -6.41
CA LYS A 159 24.95 2.11 -6.74
C LYS A 159 24.18 2.95 -5.72
N LEU A 160 23.33 2.34 -4.89
CA LEU A 160 22.41 3.03 -3.99
C LEU A 160 23.01 3.37 -2.61
N HIS A 161 24.33 3.27 -2.38
CA HIS A 161 24.98 3.50 -1.08
C HIS A 161 24.27 2.78 0.08
N VAL A 162 23.81 1.55 -0.16
CA VAL A 162 23.10 0.75 0.84
C VAL A 162 24.11 0.30 1.90
N LYS A 163 23.86 0.65 3.16
CA LYS A 163 24.79 0.30 4.26
C LYS A 163 24.82 -1.18 4.61
N ILE A 164 23.76 -1.93 4.30
CA ILE A 164 23.62 -3.35 4.64
C ILE A 164 22.89 -4.07 3.52
N ASN A 165 23.48 -5.15 2.99
CA ASN A 165 22.85 -6.03 2.02
C ASN A 165 22.83 -7.45 2.59
N TYR A 166 21.62 -8.05 2.65
CA TYR A 166 21.44 -9.45 2.96
C TYR A 166 20.87 -10.16 1.74
N ILE A 167 21.43 -11.30 1.39
CA ILE A 167 20.89 -12.21 0.38
C ILE A 167 20.46 -13.47 1.12
N CYS A 168 19.15 -13.73 1.09
CA CYS A 168 18.60 -15.02 1.53
C CYS A 168 18.39 -15.88 0.29
N LEU A 169 19.09 -17.00 0.23
CA LEU A 169 18.95 -18.03 -0.81
C LEU A 169 17.92 -19.06 -0.38
#